data_2e66a0a87bd37c890e09d6d3edca650b
#
_entry.id   2e66a0a87bd37c890e09d6d3edca650b
#
_cell.length_a   1.000
_cell.length_b   1.000
_cell.length_c   1.000
_cell.angle_alpha   90.00
_cell.angle_beta   90.00
_cell.angle_gamma   90.00
#
_symmetry.space_group_name_H-M   'P 1'
#
loop_
_entity.id
_entity.type
_entity.pdbx_description
1 polymer ?
#
loop_
_entity_poly.entity_id
_entity_poly.type
_entity_poly.pdbx_seq_one_letter_code
_entity_poly.pdbx_strand_id
1 'polypeptide(L)'
;MRGTPYYYNGDELGMTNPGFTKITDYRDMPTLNVYKHLIATGGDIKQFMKRIQFSCRDNSRTPFQWNSSANGGFTTGTPWIGVNPNYKTINEAAEDKDPNSVLNYFRKLVQLRKENLTL
;
A
#
# COMPACT_ATOMS: atom_id res chain seq x y z
N MET A 1 -13.30 -9.15 18.15
CA MET A 1 -12.86 -10.37 17.43
C MET A 1 -12.00 -11.22 18.34
N ARG A 2 -12.28 -12.51 18.45
CA ARG A 2 -11.43 -13.45 19.19
C ARG A 2 -10.26 -13.91 18.29
N GLY A 3 -9.12 -14.26 18.91
CA GLY A 3 -7.91 -14.67 18.21
C GLY A 3 -6.87 -13.56 18.07
N THR A 4 -5.74 -13.85 17.43
CA THR A 4 -4.65 -12.88 17.21
C THR A 4 -4.91 -12.11 15.92
N PRO A 5 -5.12 -10.79 15.97
CA PRO A 5 -5.26 -10.00 14.77
C PRO A 5 -3.88 -9.80 14.12
N TYR A 6 -3.84 -9.89 12.80
CA TYR A 6 -2.68 -9.54 11.99
C TYR A 6 -3.03 -8.32 11.15
N TYR A 7 -2.19 -7.30 11.21
CA TYR A 7 -2.31 -6.10 10.40
C TYR A 7 -1.15 -6.04 9.43
N TYR A 8 -1.44 -5.74 8.19
CA TYR A 8 -0.41 -5.51 7.20
C TYR A 8 0.09 -4.06 7.30
N ASN A 9 1.39 -3.87 7.09
CA ASN A 9 2.02 -2.55 7.18
C ASN A 9 1.38 -1.55 6.20
N GLY A 10 0.83 -0.45 6.72
CA GLY A 10 0.11 0.57 5.98
C GLY A 10 -1.42 0.52 6.13
N ASP A 11 -2.00 -0.61 6.61
CA ASP A 11 -3.45 -0.69 6.87
C ASP A 11 -3.87 0.31 7.95
N GLU A 12 -2.99 0.57 8.93
CA GLU A 12 -3.20 1.53 10.01
C GLU A 12 -3.29 2.99 9.55
N LEU A 13 -2.77 3.28 8.35
CA LEU A 13 -2.89 4.60 7.70
C LEU A 13 -3.98 4.62 6.62
N GLY A 14 -4.63 3.49 6.33
CA GLY A 14 -5.50 3.39 5.18
C GLY A 14 -4.78 3.61 3.85
N MET A 15 -3.53 3.17 3.73
CA MET A 15 -2.77 3.25 2.47
C MET A 15 -3.54 2.52 1.36
N THR A 16 -3.58 3.14 0.18
CA THR A 16 -4.31 2.62 -0.98
C THR A 16 -3.37 2.07 -2.04
N ASN A 17 -3.91 1.41 -3.07
CA ASN A 17 -3.13 1.03 -4.23
C ASN A 17 -2.54 2.25 -4.93
N PRO A 18 -1.27 2.20 -5.40
CA PRO A 18 -0.57 3.35 -5.99
C PRO A 18 -1.08 3.76 -7.38
N GLY A 19 -1.86 2.90 -8.05
CA GLY A 19 -2.38 3.18 -9.39
C GLY A 19 -1.32 3.22 -10.49
N PHE A 20 -0.26 2.43 -10.38
CA PHE A 20 0.82 2.36 -11.38
C PHE A 20 0.27 2.08 -12.77
N THR A 21 0.70 2.87 -13.75
CA THR A 21 0.20 2.78 -15.12
C THR A 21 1.17 2.10 -16.09
N LYS A 22 2.43 1.95 -15.70
CA LYS A 22 3.49 1.36 -16.53
C LYS A 22 3.93 0.02 -15.95
N ILE A 23 4.19 -0.95 -16.81
CA ILE A 23 4.72 -2.26 -16.37
C ILE A 23 6.09 -2.13 -15.68
N THR A 24 6.84 -1.10 -16.02
CA THR A 24 8.15 -0.79 -15.42
C THR A 24 8.08 -0.39 -13.94
N ASP A 25 6.89 -0.04 -13.45
CA ASP A 25 6.67 0.31 -12.03
C ASP A 25 6.55 -0.93 -11.16
N TYR A 26 6.26 -2.09 -11.77
CA TYR A 26 6.08 -3.37 -11.08
C TYR A 26 7.38 -4.17 -10.97
N ARG A 27 7.50 -4.95 -9.89
CA ARG A 27 8.64 -5.84 -9.59
C ARG A 27 8.22 -7.29 -9.41
N ASP A 28 6.93 -7.56 -9.31
CA ASP A 28 6.38 -8.90 -9.11
C ASP A 28 6.64 -9.81 -10.31
N MET A 29 7.52 -10.79 -10.14
CA MET A 29 7.96 -11.67 -11.23
C MET A 29 6.83 -12.42 -11.93
N PRO A 30 5.83 -13.02 -11.23
CA PRO A 30 4.67 -13.60 -11.89
C PRO A 30 3.94 -12.59 -12.78
N THR A 31 3.71 -11.37 -12.32
CA THR A 31 3.08 -10.30 -13.09
C THR A 31 3.89 -9.95 -14.35
N LEU A 32 5.21 -9.80 -14.21
CA LEU A 32 6.10 -9.51 -15.36
C LEU A 32 6.14 -10.66 -16.36
N ASN A 33 6.11 -11.91 -15.91
CA ASN A 33 6.10 -13.07 -16.79
C ASN A 33 4.80 -13.19 -17.59
N VAL A 34 3.65 -12.95 -16.94
CA VAL A 34 2.36 -12.92 -17.64
C VAL A 34 2.32 -11.79 -18.67
N TYR A 35 2.83 -10.62 -18.33
CA TYR A 35 2.93 -9.49 -19.28
C TYR A 35 3.75 -9.85 -20.53
N LYS A 36 4.95 -10.45 -20.34
CA LYS A 36 5.81 -10.92 -21.45
C LYS A 36 5.10 -11.95 -22.32
N HIS A 37 4.39 -12.90 -21.70
CA HIS A 37 3.63 -13.91 -22.43
C HIS A 37 2.51 -13.26 -23.27
N LEU A 38 1.76 -12.33 -22.70
CA LEU A 38 0.69 -11.63 -23.44
C LEU A 38 1.23 -10.84 -24.63
N ILE A 39 2.40 -10.19 -24.52
CA ILE A 39 3.05 -9.54 -25.66
C ILE A 39 3.39 -10.55 -26.75
N ALA A 40 3.96 -11.70 -26.37
CA ALA A 40 4.38 -12.73 -27.33
C ALA A 40 3.19 -13.41 -28.06
N THR A 41 2.02 -13.46 -27.41
CA THR A 41 0.81 -14.14 -27.93
C THR A 41 -0.24 -13.18 -28.48
N GLY A 42 0.00 -11.86 -28.47
CA GLY A 42 -0.99 -10.86 -28.92
C GLY A 42 -2.18 -10.69 -27.98
N GLY A 43 -2.01 -10.95 -26.68
CA GLY A 43 -3.06 -10.82 -25.69
C GLY A 43 -3.43 -9.37 -25.35
N ASP A 44 -4.54 -9.20 -24.62
CA ASP A 44 -5.04 -7.86 -24.24
C ASP A 44 -4.23 -7.24 -23.08
N ILE A 45 -3.19 -6.51 -23.45
CA ILE A 45 -2.32 -5.78 -22.52
C ILE A 45 -3.09 -4.70 -21.75
N LYS A 46 -4.04 -4.02 -22.38
CA LYS A 46 -4.80 -2.94 -21.76
C LYS A 46 -5.67 -3.48 -20.60
N GLN A 47 -6.35 -4.57 -20.84
CA GLN A 47 -7.15 -5.25 -19.80
C GLN A 47 -6.27 -5.80 -18.69
N PHE A 48 -5.12 -6.40 -19.05
CA PHE A 48 -4.15 -6.90 -18.08
C PHE A 48 -3.64 -5.77 -17.16
N MET A 49 -3.22 -4.64 -17.72
CA MET A 49 -2.75 -3.50 -16.94
C MET A 49 -3.81 -2.97 -15.97
N LYS A 50 -5.06 -2.84 -16.42
CA LYS A 50 -6.17 -2.48 -15.54
C LYS A 50 -6.32 -3.46 -14.36
N ARG A 51 -6.25 -4.76 -14.64
CA ARG A 51 -6.38 -5.79 -13.61
C ARG A 51 -5.29 -5.72 -12.55
N ILE A 52 -4.02 -5.58 -12.95
CA ILE A 52 -2.89 -5.56 -12.01
C ILE A 52 -2.87 -4.30 -11.12
N GLN A 53 -3.47 -3.19 -11.55
CA GLN A 53 -3.65 -2.01 -10.70
C GLN A 53 -4.45 -2.33 -9.42
N PHE A 54 -5.29 -3.37 -9.44
CA PHE A 54 -6.07 -3.81 -8.27
C PHE A 54 -5.48 -5.04 -7.59
N SER A 55 -4.91 -5.99 -8.36
CA SER A 55 -4.62 -7.34 -7.89
C SER A 55 -3.13 -7.67 -7.77
N CYS A 56 -2.21 -6.81 -8.24
CA CYS A 56 -0.80 -7.09 -8.11
C CYS A 56 -0.33 -6.98 -6.66
N ARG A 57 0.49 -7.93 -6.22
CA ARG A 57 1.07 -7.95 -4.87
C ARG A 57 1.93 -6.71 -4.57
N ASP A 58 2.50 -6.07 -5.59
CA ASP A 58 3.30 -4.87 -5.42
C ASP A 58 2.51 -3.68 -4.90
N ASN A 59 1.18 -3.68 -5.08
CA ASN A 59 0.32 -2.63 -4.55
C ASN A 59 0.42 -2.50 -3.02
N SER A 60 0.62 -3.62 -2.32
CA SER A 60 0.81 -3.65 -0.87
C SER A 60 2.28 -3.62 -0.42
N ARG A 61 3.23 -3.53 -1.37
CA ARG A 61 4.68 -3.49 -1.09
C ARG A 61 5.29 -2.11 -1.27
N THR A 62 4.47 -1.10 -1.51
CA THR A 62 4.94 0.29 -1.62
C THR A 62 5.56 0.75 -0.30
N PRO A 63 6.54 1.67 -0.35
CA PRO A 63 7.14 2.22 0.85
C PRO A 63 6.11 2.81 1.81
N PHE A 64 6.31 2.62 3.11
CA PHE A 64 5.47 3.23 4.14
C PHE A 64 5.57 4.76 4.10
N GLN A 65 4.43 5.41 4.30
CA GLN A 65 4.28 6.85 4.16
C GLN A 65 4.44 7.54 5.52
N TRP A 66 5.68 7.91 5.88
CA TRP A 66 5.97 8.55 7.16
C TRP A 66 5.55 10.02 7.22
N ASN A 67 5.75 10.76 6.12
CA ASN A 67 5.44 12.18 6.06
C ASN A 67 5.32 12.66 4.60
N SER A 68 5.07 13.96 4.41
CA SER A 68 4.90 14.58 3.09
C SER A 68 6.21 14.95 2.37
N SER A 69 7.39 14.59 2.91
CA SER A 69 8.68 14.84 2.26
C SER A 69 8.94 13.87 1.11
N ALA A 70 10.05 14.07 0.39
CA ALA A 70 10.42 13.20 -0.74
C ALA A 70 10.39 11.71 -0.34
N ASN A 71 9.88 10.88 -1.23
CA ASN A 71 9.68 9.45 -1.00
C ASN A 71 8.83 9.11 0.25
N GLY A 72 7.93 10.01 0.67
CA GLY A 72 7.13 9.79 1.86
C GLY A 72 7.94 9.74 3.17
N GLY A 73 9.17 10.27 3.18
CA GLY A 73 10.11 10.15 4.29
C GLY A 73 10.71 8.75 4.47
N PHE A 74 10.45 7.82 3.55
CA PHE A 74 10.91 6.43 3.66
C PHE A 74 12.40 6.28 3.37
N THR A 75 12.93 6.99 2.37
CA THR A 75 14.33 6.92 1.98
C THR A 75 14.79 8.21 1.30
N THR A 76 16.08 8.51 1.41
CA THR A 76 16.76 9.56 0.64
C THR A 76 17.24 9.09 -0.73
N GLY A 77 17.30 7.77 -0.95
CA GLY A 77 17.65 7.15 -2.23
C GLY A 77 16.45 6.85 -3.12
N THR A 78 16.68 6.05 -4.16
CA THR A 78 15.61 5.54 -5.03
C THR A 78 14.96 4.32 -4.39
N PRO A 79 13.66 4.34 -4.07
CA PRO A 79 12.99 3.18 -3.50
C PRO A 79 12.87 2.05 -4.53
N TRP A 80 12.89 0.80 -4.07
CA TRP A 80 12.76 -0.38 -4.91
C TRP A 80 11.44 -0.44 -5.69
N ILE A 81 10.34 -0.08 -5.05
CA ILE A 81 9.02 0.18 -5.66
C ILE A 81 8.69 1.65 -5.43
N GLY A 82 8.07 2.30 -6.40
CA GLY A 82 7.69 3.70 -6.29
C GLY A 82 6.74 3.95 -5.10
N VAL A 83 6.88 5.10 -4.47
CA VAL A 83 5.98 5.54 -3.41
C VAL A 83 4.62 5.89 -4.01
N ASN A 84 3.54 5.55 -3.31
CA ASN A 84 2.20 5.98 -3.72
C ASN A 84 2.13 7.52 -3.72
N PRO A 85 1.73 8.17 -4.81
CA PRO A 85 1.73 9.63 -4.92
C PRO A 85 0.85 10.34 -3.89
N ASN A 86 -0.08 9.63 -3.24
CA ASN A 86 -0.93 10.18 -2.19
C ASN A 86 -0.22 10.38 -0.83
N TYR A 87 1.07 10.04 -0.71
CA TYR A 87 1.86 10.23 0.53
C TYR A 87 1.85 11.69 1.05
N LYS A 88 1.53 12.65 0.18
CA LYS A 88 1.42 14.06 0.57
C LYS A 88 0.24 14.33 1.49
N THR A 89 -0.79 13.52 1.44
CA THR A 89 -2.04 13.65 2.21
C THR A 89 -2.27 12.50 3.17
N ILE A 90 -1.94 11.27 2.77
CA ILE A 90 -2.04 10.08 3.60
C ILE A 90 -0.63 9.75 4.09
N ASN A 91 -0.31 10.07 5.31
CA ASN A 91 0.97 9.77 5.94
C ASN A 91 0.86 9.84 7.46
N GLU A 92 1.77 9.12 8.13
CA GLU A 92 1.78 9.01 9.59
C GLU A 92 1.80 10.37 10.30
N ALA A 93 2.69 11.27 9.88
CA ALA A 93 2.86 12.57 10.54
C ALA A 93 1.64 13.49 10.43
N ALA A 94 0.85 13.37 9.36
CA ALA A 94 -0.41 14.09 9.20
C ALA A 94 -1.52 13.45 10.04
N GLU A 95 -1.63 12.12 9.99
CA GLU A 95 -2.68 11.39 10.69
C GLU A 95 -2.48 11.36 12.21
N ASP A 96 -1.26 11.41 12.69
CA ASP A 96 -0.96 11.52 14.12
C ASP A 96 -1.61 12.77 14.75
N LYS A 97 -1.70 13.85 14.01
CA LYS A 97 -2.27 15.13 14.44
C LYS A 97 -3.80 15.22 14.28
N ASP A 98 -4.40 14.35 13.47
CA ASP A 98 -5.84 14.35 13.25
C ASP A 98 -6.53 13.32 14.16
N PRO A 99 -7.31 13.73 15.17
CA PRO A 99 -7.99 12.81 16.07
C PRO A 99 -9.04 11.92 15.39
N ASN A 100 -9.45 12.26 14.16
CA ASN A 100 -10.42 11.52 13.36
C ASN A 100 -9.77 10.67 12.25
N SER A 101 -8.43 10.62 12.20
CA SER A 101 -7.69 9.84 11.22
C SER A 101 -7.88 8.33 11.37
N VAL A 102 -7.53 7.59 10.32
CA VAL A 102 -7.50 6.12 10.32
C VAL A 102 -6.53 5.63 11.39
N LEU A 103 -5.34 6.24 11.50
CA LEU A 103 -4.34 5.89 12.50
C LEU A 103 -4.86 6.03 13.94
N ASN A 104 -5.50 7.14 14.25
CA ASN A 104 -6.02 7.38 15.60
C ASN A 104 -7.25 6.52 15.89
N TYR A 105 -8.06 6.18 14.90
CA TYR A 105 -9.11 5.17 15.05
C TYR A 105 -8.50 3.78 15.33
N PHE A 106 -7.47 3.39 14.59
CA PHE A 106 -6.76 2.13 14.81
C PHE A 106 -6.16 2.05 16.22
N ARG A 107 -5.52 3.11 16.71
CA ARG A 107 -5.00 3.19 18.09
C ARG A 107 -6.08 2.95 19.14
N LYS A 108 -7.26 3.56 18.96
CA LYS A 108 -8.42 3.35 19.85
C LYS A 108 -8.88 1.90 19.83
N LEU A 109 -8.93 1.25 18.67
CA LEU A 109 -9.28 -0.18 18.58
C LEU A 109 -8.27 -1.08 19.28
N VAL A 110 -6.97 -0.80 19.16
CA VAL A 110 -5.90 -1.55 19.86
C VAL A 110 -6.03 -1.38 21.37
N GLN A 111 -6.29 -0.16 21.85
CA GLN A 111 -6.51 0.10 23.26
C GLN A 111 -7.74 -0.63 23.78
N LEU A 112 -8.87 -0.52 23.10
CA LEU A 112 -10.12 -1.21 23.46
C LEU A 112 -9.91 -2.72 23.57
N ARG A 113 -9.16 -3.30 22.63
CA ARG A 113 -8.82 -4.73 22.68
C ARG A 113 -7.97 -5.10 23.89
N LYS A 114 -6.98 -4.27 24.26
CA LYS A 114 -6.14 -4.52 25.47
C LYS A 114 -6.93 -4.47 26.76
N GLU A 115 -7.93 -3.62 26.82
CA GLU A 115 -8.77 -3.42 28.01
C GLU A 115 -9.89 -4.48 28.14
N ASN A 116 -10.19 -5.21 27.07
CA ASN A 116 -11.30 -6.17 27.02
C ASN A 116 -10.81 -7.56 26.60
N LEU A 117 -10.65 -8.44 27.57
CA LEU A 117 -10.19 -9.83 27.38
C LEU A 117 -11.12 -10.69 26.51
N THR A 118 -12.35 -10.24 26.25
CA THR A 118 -13.35 -10.94 25.43
C THR A 118 -13.33 -10.57 23.96
N LEU A 119 -12.55 -9.57 23.58
CA LEU A 119 -12.35 -9.12 22.22
C LEU A 119 -11.08 -9.70 21.61
#